data_64f62699306740dbd71eeffc4767b73e
#
_entry.id   64f62699306740dbd71eeffc4767b73e
#
_cell.length_a   1.000
_cell.length_b   1.000
_cell.length_c   1.000
_cell.angle_alpha   90.00
_cell.angle_beta   90.00
_cell.angle_gamma   90.00
#
_symmetry.space_group_name_H-M   'P 1'
#
loop_
_entity.id
_entity.type
_entity.pdbx_description
1 polymer ?
#
loop_
_entity_poly.entity_id
_entity_poly.type
_entity_poly.pdbx_seq_one_letter_code
_entity_poly.pdbx_strand_id
1 'polypeptide(L)'
;LPELDDFRPGKTPNPPLSRANDAWLYVERDGKRYRRETNTMPQWAGSCWYYLRFLDPTNHEQFIDPEIEKAWMPVDLYVGGAEHAVLHLLYSRFWHKVLYDRGYVSAVEPFARLVNQGMILGEVEFTGYRGSSGGWVSAGQQNKSDVPTKVAAENVEKQGEHFVLRDAPEVRVESRAYKMSKSRGNVVNPDKIVREFGADALRLYEMFMGPLEATKPWSTSGVGGVRSFLDRCWRLVVDEGAEDIQLAPQVTDKEATDEQMRAAHRMLDKVTSDIESLSFNTAIAKMMEFVNFATPLQERPREMLSLFVSVLSPFAPHLAEELWTILGNKSPVSLAAWPPVDERWLQDDILEIPVQVQGKLRARITVAMGTDAAGLEAAAVAEPKIAAILAGKTVVKVVAVPGRMVNFVLKK
;
A
#
# COMPACT_ATOMS: atom_id res chain seq x y z
N LEU A 1 4.90 -30.72 -31.80
CA LEU A 1 6.34 -30.71 -32.05
C LEU A 1 6.79 -32.12 -32.44
N PRO A 2 7.85 -32.27 -33.26
CA PRO A 2 8.39 -33.57 -33.58
C PRO A 2 9.11 -34.18 -32.39
N GLU A 3 9.17 -35.48 -32.30
CA GLU A 3 10.05 -36.18 -31.39
C GLU A 3 11.51 -36.03 -31.85
N LEU A 4 12.41 -35.84 -30.93
CA LEU A 4 13.85 -35.79 -31.14
C LEU A 4 14.54 -36.74 -30.17
N ASP A 5 15.59 -37.40 -30.61
CA ASP A 5 16.41 -38.25 -29.76
C ASP A 5 17.18 -37.48 -28.68
N ASP A 6 17.43 -36.19 -28.95
CA ASP A 6 18.16 -35.31 -28.04
C ASP A 6 17.70 -33.84 -28.15
N PHE A 7 17.20 -33.30 -27.03
CA PHE A 7 16.77 -31.90 -26.91
C PHE A 7 17.84 -30.97 -26.29
N ARG A 8 18.99 -31.51 -25.91
CA ARG A 8 20.06 -30.68 -25.33
C ARG A 8 20.62 -29.68 -26.35
N PRO A 9 21.09 -28.50 -25.90
CA PRO A 9 21.79 -27.56 -26.77
C PRO A 9 22.93 -28.25 -27.50
N GLY A 10 23.02 -27.99 -28.82
CA GLY A 10 24.11 -28.49 -29.64
C GLY A 10 25.35 -27.62 -29.51
N LYS A 11 26.39 -27.98 -30.31
CA LYS A 11 27.65 -27.18 -30.43
C LYS A 11 27.47 -25.89 -31.26
N THR A 12 26.34 -25.72 -31.93
CA THR A 12 25.98 -24.57 -32.73
C THR A 12 24.89 -23.75 -32.03
N PRO A 13 24.71 -22.45 -32.36
CA PRO A 13 23.63 -21.64 -31.81
C PRO A 13 22.23 -22.02 -32.31
N ASN A 14 22.13 -23.03 -33.18
CA ASN A 14 20.84 -23.50 -33.69
C ASN A 14 20.02 -24.19 -32.60
N PRO A 15 18.70 -23.99 -32.57
CA PRO A 15 17.82 -24.63 -31.60
C PRO A 15 17.72 -26.15 -31.82
N PRO A 16 17.39 -26.96 -30.80
CA PRO A 16 17.28 -28.41 -30.94
C PRO A 16 16.38 -28.87 -32.10
N LEU A 17 15.27 -28.18 -32.33
CA LEU A 17 14.32 -28.48 -33.43
C LEU A 17 14.94 -28.37 -34.82
N SER A 18 16.06 -27.68 -34.99
CA SER A 18 16.78 -27.65 -36.27
C SER A 18 17.32 -29.02 -36.68
N ARG A 19 17.34 -30.00 -35.76
CA ARG A 19 17.73 -31.40 -35.97
C ARG A 19 16.56 -32.34 -36.24
N ALA A 20 15.36 -31.80 -36.38
CA ALA A 20 14.20 -32.60 -36.74
C ALA A 20 14.34 -33.17 -38.16
N ASN A 21 13.56 -34.20 -38.46
CA ASN A 21 13.57 -34.82 -39.79
C ASN A 21 13.03 -33.84 -40.85
N ASP A 22 13.40 -34.08 -42.10
CA ASP A 22 13.03 -33.24 -43.26
C ASP A 22 11.51 -33.16 -43.45
N ALA A 23 10.77 -34.22 -43.14
CA ALA A 23 9.31 -34.25 -43.25
C ALA A 23 8.62 -33.26 -42.30
N TRP A 24 9.28 -32.94 -41.16
CA TRP A 24 8.81 -31.90 -40.27
C TRP A 24 9.40 -30.53 -40.61
N LEU A 25 10.67 -30.47 -40.97
CA LEU A 25 11.38 -29.22 -41.27
C LEU A 25 10.82 -28.48 -42.47
N TYR A 26 10.32 -29.21 -43.44
CA TYR A 26 9.83 -28.60 -44.67
C TYR A 26 8.37 -28.89 -44.92
N VAL A 27 7.68 -27.90 -45.46
CA VAL A 27 6.26 -27.98 -45.83
C VAL A 27 6.08 -27.42 -47.24
N GLU A 28 5.27 -28.08 -48.08
CA GLU A 28 4.88 -27.58 -49.39
C GLU A 28 3.51 -26.90 -49.29
N ARG A 29 3.45 -25.68 -49.85
CA ARG A 29 2.19 -24.92 -50.02
C ARG A 29 2.24 -24.21 -51.38
N ASP A 30 1.18 -24.30 -52.11
CA ASP A 30 1.02 -23.64 -53.41
C ASP A 30 2.21 -23.93 -54.40
N GLY A 31 2.70 -25.17 -54.37
CA GLY A 31 3.82 -25.63 -55.19
C GLY A 31 5.17 -25.09 -54.79
N LYS A 32 5.28 -24.44 -53.60
CA LYS A 32 6.53 -23.92 -53.04
C LYS A 32 6.89 -24.67 -51.77
N ARG A 33 8.19 -24.95 -51.62
CA ARG A 33 8.76 -25.59 -50.44
C ARG A 33 9.22 -24.52 -49.46
N TYR A 34 8.68 -24.55 -48.22
CA TYR A 34 9.03 -23.67 -47.12
C TYR A 34 9.73 -24.45 -46.02
N ARG A 35 10.70 -23.83 -45.39
CA ARG A 35 11.31 -24.37 -44.16
C ARG A 35 10.58 -23.81 -42.94
N ARG A 36 10.20 -24.67 -42.00
CA ARG A 36 9.64 -24.23 -40.71
C ARG A 36 10.66 -23.46 -39.89
N GLU A 37 10.19 -22.47 -39.17
CA GLU A 37 10.97 -21.86 -38.09
C GLU A 37 11.21 -22.92 -37.01
N THR A 38 12.44 -23.04 -36.56
CA THR A 38 12.86 -24.07 -35.57
C THR A 38 13.13 -23.47 -34.21
N ASN A 39 13.14 -22.15 -34.06
CA ASN A 39 13.13 -21.50 -32.76
C ASN A 39 11.76 -21.68 -32.11
N THR A 40 11.76 -21.97 -30.83
CA THR A 40 10.56 -21.85 -30.00
C THR A 40 10.44 -20.41 -29.54
N MET A 41 9.25 -19.98 -29.17
CA MET A 41 9.07 -18.70 -28.53
C MET A 41 9.92 -18.64 -27.27
N PRO A 42 10.74 -17.57 -27.06
CA PRO A 42 11.66 -17.52 -25.92
C PRO A 42 10.95 -17.33 -24.60
N GLN A 43 11.61 -17.74 -23.54
CA GLN A 43 11.37 -17.57 -22.11
C GLN A 43 9.90 -17.49 -21.62
N TRP A 44 9.16 -16.45 -22.01
CA TRP A 44 7.82 -16.12 -21.47
C TRP A 44 6.67 -16.85 -22.19
N ALA A 45 6.96 -17.61 -23.21
CA ALA A 45 5.95 -18.28 -24.02
C ALA A 45 5.11 -19.31 -23.23
N GLY A 46 5.71 -19.95 -22.24
CA GLY A 46 5.01 -20.91 -21.37
C GLY A 46 4.07 -20.20 -20.38
N SER A 47 4.55 -19.10 -19.80
CA SER A 47 3.80 -18.35 -18.78
C SER A 47 2.87 -17.29 -19.34
N CYS A 48 2.93 -16.96 -20.63
CA CYS A 48 2.16 -15.87 -21.22
C CYS A 48 0.63 -16.15 -21.29
N TRP A 49 0.22 -17.37 -21.12
CA TRP A 49 -1.20 -17.78 -21.17
C TRP A 49 -1.64 -18.57 -19.92
N TYR A 50 -0.80 -18.62 -18.87
CA TYR A 50 -1.08 -19.42 -17.66
C TYR A 50 -2.40 -19.04 -17.00
N TYR A 51 -2.79 -17.76 -17.04
CA TYR A 51 -4.03 -17.25 -16.46
C TYR A 51 -5.29 -17.89 -17.09
N LEU A 52 -5.23 -18.31 -18.36
CA LEU A 52 -6.29 -19.09 -19.00
C LEU A 52 -6.25 -20.53 -18.50
N ARG A 53 -5.09 -21.19 -18.56
CA ARG A 53 -4.95 -22.58 -18.13
C ARG A 53 -5.23 -22.76 -16.64
N PHE A 54 -4.97 -21.75 -15.84
CA PHE A 54 -5.23 -21.73 -14.41
C PHE A 54 -6.72 -21.90 -14.07
N LEU A 55 -7.61 -21.43 -14.93
CA LEU A 55 -9.06 -21.55 -14.75
C LEU A 55 -9.57 -22.98 -14.92
N ASP A 56 -8.91 -23.78 -15.77
CA ASP A 56 -9.33 -25.14 -16.12
C ASP A 56 -8.12 -26.07 -16.24
N PRO A 57 -7.37 -26.32 -15.14
CA PRO A 57 -6.07 -26.98 -15.19
C PRO A 57 -6.14 -28.47 -15.48
N THR A 58 -7.27 -29.13 -15.24
CA THR A 58 -7.47 -30.58 -15.39
C THR A 58 -8.10 -30.97 -16.71
N ASN A 59 -8.43 -30.04 -17.57
CA ASN A 59 -9.00 -30.30 -18.87
C ASN A 59 -7.95 -30.87 -19.84
N HIS A 60 -8.13 -32.09 -20.30
CA HIS A 60 -7.23 -32.79 -21.24
C HIS A 60 -7.68 -32.69 -22.69
N GLU A 61 -8.94 -32.28 -22.95
CA GLU A 61 -9.53 -32.22 -24.29
C GLU A 61 -9.19 -30.89 -24.98
N GLN A 62 -9.17 -29.80 -24.21
CA GLN A 62 -8.89 -28.45 -24.71
C GLN A 62 -8.14 -27.62 -23.69
N PHE A 63 -7.57 -26.48 -24.12
CA PHE A 63 -6.74 -25.68 -23.22
C PHE A 63 -7.56 -24.94 -22.15
N ILE A 64 -8.84 -24.72 -22.38
CA ILE A 64 -9.85 -24.18 -21.45
C ILE A 64 -11.25 -24.47 -21.98
N ASP A 65 -12.18 -24.75 -21.09
CA ASP A 65 -13.60 -24.82 -21.42
C ASP A 65 -14.15 -23.42 -21.77
N PRO A 66 -14.86 -23.24 -22.91
CA PRO A 66 -15.34 -21.92 -23.32
C PRO A 66 -16.35 -21.27 -22.36
N GLU A 67 -17.14 -22.06 -21.61
CA GLU A 67 -18.07 -21.49 -20.63
C GLU A 67 -17.34 -21.00 -19.38
N ILE A 68 -16.30 -21.71 -18.96
CA ILE A 68 -15.43 -21.27 -17.87
C ILE A 68 -14.69 -20.00 -18.30
N GLU A 69 -14.11 -19.96 -19.49
CA GLU A 69 -13.44 -18.79 -20.04
C GLU A 69 -14.37 -17.57 -20.04
N LYS A 70 -15.55 -17.71 -20.60
CA LYS A 70 -16.53 -16.63 -20.71
C LYS A 70 -17.02 -16.11 -19.34
N ALA A 71 -17.07 -16.99 -18.33
CA ALA A 71 -17.51 -16.61 -16.99
C ALA A 71 -16.42 -15.87 -16.20
N TRP A 72 -15.13 -16.15 -16.46
CA TRP A 72 -14.01 -15.65 -15.66
C TRP A 72 -13.14 -14.60 -16.36
N MET A 73 -13.25 -14.44 -17.68
CA MET A 73 -12.44 -13.48 -18.43
C MET A 73 -13.23 -12.21 -18.78
N PRO A 74 -12.55 -11.04 -18.84
CA PRO A 74 -11.12 -10.83 -18.56
C PRO A 74 -10.82 -10.89 -17.06
N VAL A 75 -9.55 -11.10 -16.70
CA VAL A 75 -9.10 -11.02 -15.29
C VAL A 75 -9.39 -9.61 -14.76
N ASP A 76 -10.12 -9.51 -13.64
CA ASP A 76 -10.56 -8.22 -13.08
C ASP A 76 -9.41 -7.34 -12.63
N LEU A 77 -8.44 -7.91 -11.89
CA LEU A 77 -7.28 -7.22 -11.36
C LEU A 77 -6.02 -8.05 -11.51
N TYR A 78 -5.05 -7.54 -12.25
CA TYR A 78 -3.76 -8.19 -12.46
C TYR A 78 -2.64 -7.37 -11.85
N VAL A 79 -1.98 -7.94 -10.83
CA VAL A 79 -0.96 -7.25 -10.03
C VAL A 79 0.40 -7.87 -10.31
N GLY A 80 1.40 -7.05 -10.63
CA GLY A 80 2.75 -7.54 -10.89
C GLY A 80 3.75 -6.41 -11.09
N GLY A 81 5.05 -6.72 -10.91
CA GLY A 81 6.12 -5.72 -11.01
C GLY A 81 6.21 -5.05 -12.39
N ALA A 82 6.59 -3.79 -12.39
CA ALA A 82 6.73 -2.97 -13.61
C ALA A 82 7.77 -3.53 -14.60
N GLU A 83 8.73 -4.35 -14.15
CA GLU A 83 9.72 -5.03 -14.98
C GLU A 83 9.09 -6.00 -16.00
N HIS A 84 7.87 -6.46 -15.74
CA HIS A 84 7.16 -7.34 -16.66
C HIS A 84 6.42 -6.61 -17.79
N ALA A 85 6.41 -5.27 -17.79
CA ALA A 85 5.71 -4.48 -18.79
C ALA A 85 6.14 -4.81 -20.24
N VAL A 86 7.43 -4.94 -20.48
CA VAL A 86 8.01 -5.29 -21.79
C VAL A 86 8.36 -6.78 -21.95
N LEU A 87 8.01 -7.60 -20.96
CA LEU A 87 8.29 -9.04 -20.94
C LEU A 87 6.95 -9.80 -20.95
N HIS A 88 6.56 -10.33 -19.80
CA HIS A 88 5.35 -11.14 -19.64
C HIS A 88 4.08 -10.42 -20.14
N LEU A 89 3.87 -9.14 -19.81
CA LEU A 89 2.64 -8.44 -20.16
C LEU A 89 2.46 -8.24 -21.67
N LEU A 90 3.55 -7.94 -22.42
CA LEU A 90 3.47 -7.89 -23.88
C LEU A 90 3.19 -9.26 -24.50
N TYR A 91 3.83 -10.32 -24.00
CA TYR A 91 3.58 -11.67 -24.47
C TYR A 91 2.13 -12.10 -24.19
N SER A 92 1.65 -11.88 -22.98
CA SER A 92 0.28 -12.23 -22.57
C SER A 92 -0.75 -11.52 -23.46
N ARG A 93 -0.60 -10.21 -23.65
CA ARG A 93 -1.51 -9.43 -24.46
C ARG A 93 -1.47 -9.82 -25.92
N PHE A 94 -0.28 -10.00 -26.50
CA PHE A 94 -0.12 -10.45 -27.89
C PHE A 94 -0.75 -11.82 -28.09
N TRP A 95 -0.43 -12.78 -27.23
CA TRP A 95 -0.97 -14.14 -27.30
C TRP A 95 -2.49 -14.16 -27.16
N HIS A 96 -3.00 -13.40 -26.21
CA HIS A 96 -4.46 -13.29 -26.00
C HIS A 96 -5.18 -12.73 -27.23
N LYS A 97 -4.63 -11.69 -27.87
CA LYS A 97 -5.18 -11.13 -29.10
C LYS A 97 -5.18 -12.13 -30.26
N VAL A 98 -4.14 -12.94 -30.40
CA VAL A 98 -4.11 -14.03 -31.38
C VAL A 98 -5.19 -15.06 -31.10
N LEU A 99 -5.39 -15.42 -29.83
CA LEU A 99 -6.48 -16.35 -29.44
C LEU A 99 -7.85 -15.74 -29.69
N TYR A 100 -8.03 -14.44 -29.42
CA TYR A 100 -9.27 -13.72 -29.72
C TYR A 100 -9.56 -13.69 -31.23
N ASP A 101 -8.59 -13.33 -32.05
CA ASP A 101 -8.74 -13.31 -33.53
C ASP A 101 -9.06 -14.69 -34.10
N ARG A 102 -8.71 -15.76 -33.37
CA ARG A 102 -9.02 -17.15 -33.75
C ARG A 102 -10.29 -17.68 -33.12
N GLY A 103 -11.00 -16.90 -32.30
CA GLY A 103 -12.26 -17.28 -31.66
C GLY A 103 -12.09 -18.26 -30.48
N TYR A 104 -10.91 -18.33 -29.85
CA TYR A 104 -10.65 -19.22 -28.73
C TYR A 104 -10.92 -18.56 -27.38
N VAL A 105 -11.00 -17.24 -27.31
CA VAL A 105 -11.33 -16.47 -26.10
C VAL A 105 -12.36 -15.39 -26.45
N SER A 106 -13.18 -15.02 -25.47
CA SER A 106 -14.31 -14.11 -25.62
C SER A 106 -13.94 -12.64 -25.40
N ALA A 107 -12.94 -12.37 -24.55
CA ALA A 107 -12.51 -11.03 -24.20
C ALA A 107 -11.42 -10.52 -25.15
N VAL A 108 -11.47 -9.22 -25.53
CA VAL A 108 -10.48 -8.58 -26.42
C VAL A 108 -9.14 -8.36 -25.71
N GLU A 109 -9.17 -8.06 -24.40
CA GLU A 109 -8.00 -7.84 -23.56
C GLU A 109 -7.96 -8.87 -22.43
N PRO A 110 -6.77 -9.36 -22.03
CA PRO A 110 -6.65 -10.37 -20.99
C PRO A 110 -6.98 -9.85 -19.59
N PHE A 111 -6.70 -8.56 -19.33
CA PHE A 111 -6.77 -7.94 -18.01
C PHE A 111 -7.59 -6.66 -18.07
N ALA A 112 -8.61 -6.54 -17.21
CA ALA A 112 -9.44 -5.35 -17.10
C ALA A 112 -8.69 -4.20 -16.43
N ARG A 113 -7.90 -4.50 -15.39
CA ARG A 113 -7.07 -3.53 -14.68
C ARG A 113 -5.68 -4.11 -14.41
N LEU A 114 -4.64 -3.36 -14.76
CA LEU A 114 -3.25 -3.65 -14.42
C LEU A 114 -2.79 -2.74 -13.28
N VAL A 115 -2.11 -3.32 -12.29
CA VAL A 115 -1.47 -2.59 -11.21
C VAL A 115 -0.03 -3.05 -11.10
N ASN A 116 0.91 -2.14 -11.31
CA ASN A 116 2.34 -2.43 -11.21
C ASN A 116 2.89 -1.88 -9.89
N GLN A 117 3.37 -2.79 -9.03
CA GLN A 117 4.07 -2.37 -7.83
C GLN A 117 5.39 -1.68 -8.17
N GLY A 118 5.72 -0.65 -7.39
CA GLY A 118 7.03 -0.03 -7.41
C GLY A 118 8.11 -0.99 -6.91
N MET A 119 9.32 -0.78 -7.35
CA MET A 119 10.46 -1.61 -6.96
C MET A 119 10.89 -1.31 -5.52
N ILE A 120 11.10 -2.33 -4.70
CA ILE A 120 11.76 -2.21 -3.40
C ILE A 120 13.26 -2.30 -3.64
N LEU A 121 13.97 -1.20 -3.35
CA LEU A 121 15.42 -1.11 -3.44
C LEU A 121 16.06 -1.62 -2.14
N GLY A 122 17.37 -1.90 -2.18
CA GLY A 122 18.14 -2.13 -0.96
C GLY A 122 18.14 -0.91 -0.03
N GLU A 123 18.66 -1.08 1.17
CA GLU A 123 18.82 0.04 2.11
C GLU A 123 19.63 1.18 1.48
N VAL A 124 19.37 2.40 1.95
CA VAL A 124 20.10 3.58 1.49
C VAL A 124 21.57 3.43 1.87
N GLU A 125 22.45 3.52 0.88
CA GLU A 125 23.88 3.57 1.06
C GLU A 125 24.34 5.03 1.08
N PHE A 126 25.26 5.35 2.01
CA PHE A 126 25.81 6.69 2.16
C PHE A 126 27.26 6.70 1.70
N THR A 127 27.61 7.70 0.88
CA THR A 127 28.96 7.89 0.36
C THR A 127 29.47 9.28 0.73
N GLY A 128 30.54 9.33 1.50
CA GLY A 128 31.35 10.54 1.72
C GLY A 128 32.56 10.56 0.82
N TYR A 129 33.26 11.68 0.75
CA TYR A 129 34.46 11.85 -0.06
C TYR A 129 35.65 12.21 0.82
N ARG A 130 36.80 11.54 0.59
CA ARG A 130 38.07 11.84 1.27
C ARG A 130 38.99 12.59 0.32
N GLY A 131 39.36 13.80 0.69
CA GLY A 131 40.35 14.59 -0.03
C GLY A 131 41.78 14.05 0.12
N SER A 132 42.71 14.58 -0.65
CA SER A 132 44.12 14.17 -0.65
C SER A 132 44.82 14.31 0.70
N SER A 133 44.33 15.21 1.56
CA SER A 133 44.80 15.38 2.94
C SER A 133 44.19 14.41 3.95
N GLY A 134 43.28 13.51 3.49
CA GLY A 134 42.55 12.60 4.36
C GLY A 134 41.31 13.19 5.05
N GLY A 135 41.07 14.49 4.93
CA GLY A 135 39.89 15.17 5.46
C GLY A 135 38.61 14.83 4.66
N TRP A 136 37.44 15.02 5.29
CA TRP A 136 36.17 14.90 4.59
C TRP A 136 35.90 16.10 3.67
N VAL A 137 35.39 15.83 2.49
CA VAL A 137 34.93 16.82 1.49
C VAL A 137 33.42 16.67 1.36
N SER A 138 32.70 17.78 1.38
CA SER A 138 31.24 17.78 1.27
C SER A 138 30.79 17.31 -0.12
N ALA A 139 29.76 16.47 -0.18
CA ALA A 139 29.17 16.02 -1.43
C ALA A 139 28.69 17.22 -2.28
N GLY A 140 28.99 17.19 -3.56
CA GLY A 140 28.77 18.32 -4.49
C GLY A 140 29.97 19.31 -4.57
N GLN A 141 30.98 19.17 -3.71
CA GLN A 141 32.22 19.96 -3.74
C GLN A 141 33.46 19.11 -4.05
N GLN A 142 33.27 17.79 -4.26
CA GLN A 142 34.35 16.85 -4.51
C GLN A 142 35.00 17.09 -5.87
N ASN A 143 36.30 16.86 -5.92
CA ASN A 143 37.12 16.85 -7.12
C ASN A 143 37.34 15.42 -7.63
N LYS A 144 37.86 15.27 -8.86
CA LYS A 144 38.14 13.95 -9.47
C LYS A 144 39.17 13.11 -8.71
N SER A 145 39.98 13.75 -7.89
CA SER A 145 41.03 13.12 -7.07
C SER A 145 40.51 12.65 -5.70
N ASP A 146 39.30 13.07 -5.29
CA ASP A 146 38.75 12.71 -4.00
C ASP A 146 38.18 11.29 -4.04
N VAL A 147 38.43 10.53 -2.99
CA VAL A 147 38.12 9.10 -2.92
C VAL A 147 36.74 8.87 -2.31
N PRO A 148 35.79 8.29 -3.06
CA PRO A 148 34.49 7.92 -2.50
C PRO A 148 34.68 6.86 -1.42
N THR A 149 34.10 7.09 -0.27
CA THR A 149 34.21 6.24 0.92
C THR A 149 32.82 5.93 1.45
N LYS A 150 32.50 4.64 1.63
CA LYS A 150 31.25 4.23 2.22
C LYS A 150 31.17 4.67 3.69
N VAL A 151 30.05 5.29 4.07
CA VAL A 151 29.78 5.73 5.42
C VAL A 151 28.68 4.86 6.02
N ALA A 152 28.88 4.37 7.23
CA ALA A 152 27.86 3.60 7.94
C ALA A 152 26.67 4.50 8.31
N ALA A 153 25.46 3.97 8.25
CA ALA A 153 24.23 4.74 8.48
C ALA A 153 24.17 5.36 9.89
N GLU A 154 24.76 4.71 10.90
CA GLU A 154 24.89 5.21 12.27
C GLU A 154 25.71 6.51 12.38
N ASN A 155 26.60 6.75 11.43
CA ASN A 155 27.46 7.95 11.38
C ASN A 155 26.86 9.07 10.52
N VAL A 156 25.60 8.90 10.09
CA VAL A 156 24.91 9.87 9.24
C VAL A 156 23.68 10.39 9.95
N GLU A 157 23.39 11.68 9.75
CA GLU A 157 22.18 12.33 10.24
C GLU A 157 21.48 13.09 9.11
N LYS A 158 20.15 13.10 9.14
CA LYS A 158 19.35 13.85 8.19
C LYS A 158 19.16 15.29 8.64
N GLN A 159 19.60 16.26 7.87
CA GLN A 159 19.37 17.69 8.06
C GLN A 159 18.54 18.27 6.91
N GLY A 160 17.26 18.50 7.15
CA GLY A 160 16.33 18.95 6.11
C GLY A 160 16.23 17.94 4.97
N GLU A 161 16.60 18.37 3.75
CA GLU A 161 16.60 17.50 2.56
C GLU A 161 17.92 16.75 2.32
N HIS A 162 18.95 16.97 3.13
CA HIS A 162 20.29 16.42 2.96
C HIS A 162 20.66 15.47 4.07
N PHE A 163 21.68 14.66 3.83
CA PHE A 163 22.34 13.84 4.83
C PHE A 163 23.74 14.38 5.08
N VAL A 164 24.15 14.41 6.35
CA VAL A 164 25.45 14.92 6.81
C VAL A 164 26.14 13.89 7.70
N LEU A 165 27.44 14.02 7.85
CA LEU A 165 28.16 13.25 8.86
C LEU A 165 27.76 13.72 10.27
N ARG A 166 27.49 12.77 11.16
CA ARG A 166 27.10 13.09 12.55
C ARG A 166 28.19 13.85 13.30
N ASP A 167 29.47 13.46 13.08
CA ASP A 167 30.65 14.08 13.73
C ASP A 167 31.17 15.31 12.98
N ALA A 168 30.60 15.63 11.80
CA ALA A 168 30.95 16.80 10.99
C ALA A 168 29.70 17.28 10.23
N PRO A 169 28.76 17.97 10.90
CA PRO A 169 27.44 18.31 10.30
C PRO A 169 27.54 19.27 9.10
N GLU A 170 28.65 19.93 8.88
CA GLU A 170 28.94 20.75 7.72
C GLU A 170 29.26 19.91 6.47
N VAL A 171 29.61 18.62 6.63
CA VAL A 171 29.97 17.70 5.55
C VAL A 171 28.74 16.93 5.06
N ARG A 172 28.29 17.23 3.86
CA ARG A 172 27.23 16.49 3.19
C ARG A 172 27.75 15.16 2.66
N VAL A 173 26.90 14.13 2.75
CA VAL A 173 27.13 12.81 2.15
C VAL A 173 26.08 12.54 1.06
N GLU A 174 26.46 11.81 0.03
CA GLU A 174 25.50 11.30 -0.96
C GLU A 174 24.71 10.14 -0.36
N SER A 175 23.43 10.11 -0.66
CA SER A 175 22.53 9.02 -0.28
C SER A 175 21.93 8.41 -1.53
N ARG A 176 22.05 7.10 -1.69
CA ARG A 176 21.49 6.40 -2.83
C ARG A 176 21.03 4.99 -2.47
N ALA A 177 19.81 4.65 -2.88
CA ALA A 177 19.35 3.28 -2.85
C ALA A 177 19.53 2.63 -4.21
N TYR A 178 19.91 1.36 -4.22
CA TYR A 178 20.17 0.60 -5.45
C TYR A 178 19.26 -0.61 -5.53
N LYS A 179 18.96 -1.05 -6.74
CA LYS A 179 18.25 -2.34 -6.94
C LYS A 179 18.98 -3.45 -6.20
N MET A 180 18.22 -4.29 -5.50
CA MET A 180 18.78 -5.44 -4.80
C MET A 180 19.44 -6.42 -5.77
N SER A 181 20.66 -6.83 -5.48
CA SER A 181 21.36 -7.85 -6.24
C SER A 181 22.34 -8.63 -5.36
N LYS A 182 22.52 -9.93 -5.66
CA LYS A 182 23.47 -10.79 -4.94
C LYS A 182 24.91 -10.28 -5.07
N SER A 183 25.27 -9.77 -6.26
CA SER A 183 26.62 -9.23 -6.53
C SER A 183 26.92 -7.97 -5.70
N ARG A 184 25.90 -7.21 -5.33
CA ARG A 184 26.04 -6.01 -4.50
C ARG A 184 25.98 -6.32 -3.00
N GLY A 185 25.44 -7.48 -2.64
CA GLY A 185 25.29 -7.88 -1.23
C GLY A 185 24.22 -7.09 -0.45
N ASN A 186 23.30 -6.40 -1.14
CA ASN A 186 22.26 -5.57 -0.55
C ASN A 186 20.86 -6.23 -0.59
N VAL A 187 20.82 -7.55 -0.75
CA VAL A 187 19.58 -8.32 -0.75
C VAL A 187 19.09 -8.51 0.68
N VAL A 188 17.80 -8.22 0.91
CA VAL A 188 17.10 -8.54 2.15
C VAL A 188 16.47 -9.92 2.00
N ASN A 189 16.77 -10.82 2.94
CA ASN A 189 16.16 -12.17 2.96
C ASN A 189 14.86 -12.11 3.78
N PRO A 190 13.70 -12.38 3.16
CA PRO A 190 12.40 -12.40 3.87
C PRO A 190 12.37 -13.36 5.05
N ASP A 191 13.00 -14.55 4.94
CA ASP A 191 13.03 -15.53 6.03
C ASP A 191 13.73 -15.01 7.28
N LYS A 192 14.75 -14.15 7.10
CA LYS A 192 15.41 -13.50 8.23
C LYS A 192 14.46 -12.52 8.92
N ILE A 193 13.78 -11.69 8.15
CA ILE A 193 12.80 -10.71 8.67
C ILE A 193 11.65 -11.42 9.39
N VAL A 194 11.12 -12.49 8.80
CA VAL A 194 10.04 -13.28 9.42
C VAL A 194 10.49 -13.89 10.74
N ARG A 195 11.72 -14.41 10.84
CA ARG A 195 12.25 -14.96 12.11
C ARG A 195 12.45 -13.90 13.19
N GLU A 196 12.88 -12.69 12.80
CA GLU A 196 13.20 -11.60 13.74
C GLU A 196 11.95 -10.80 14.17
N PHE A 197 11.02 -10.55 13.25
CA PHE A 197 9.90 -9.64 13.47
C PHE A 197 8.52 -10.29 13.34
N GLY A 198 8.43 -11.46 12.72
CA GLY A 198 7.18 -12.14 12.41
C GLY A 198 6.67 -11.83 10.99
N ALA A 199 5.84 -12.74 10.46
CA ALA A 199 5.29 -12.63 9.11
C ALA A 199 4.34 -11.43 8.96
N ASP A 200 3.52 -11.15 9.96
CA ASP A 200 2.59 -10.01 9.93
C ASP A 200 3.33 -8.67 9.91
N ALA A 201 4.48 -8.55 10.61
CA ALA A 201 5.30 -7.36 10.57
C ALA A 201 5.91 -7.13 9.17
N LEU A 202 6.39 -8.19 8.51
CA LEU A 202 6.90 -8.09 7.13
C LEU A 202 5.78 -7.65 6.18
N ARG A 203 4.62 -8.31 6.20
CA ARG A 203 3.47 -7.99 5.36
C ARG A 203 3.02 -6.53 5.53
N LEU A 204 2.84 -6.14 6.78
CA LEU A 204 2.38 -4.79 7.12
C LEU A 204 3.41 -3.74 6.69
N TYR A 205 4.70 -4.01 6.85
CA TYR A 205 5.75 -3.09 6.45
C TYR A 205 5.80 -2.88 4.93
N GLU A 206 5.71 -3.95 4.14
CA GLU A 206 5.68 -3.84 2.67
C GLU A 206 4.50 -2.99 2.17
N MET A 207 3.34 -3.10 2.83
CA MET A 207 2.16 -2.29 2.53
C MET A 207 2.26 -0.86 3.06
N PHE A 208 2.99 -0.64 4.17
CA PHE A 208 3.08 0.67 4.84
C PHE A 208 4.16 1.59 4.27
N MET A 209 5.21 1.08 3.63
CA MET A 209 6.38 1.85 3.14
C MET A 209 6.03 3.08 2.29
N GLY A 210 4.82 3.16 1.75
CA GLY A 210 4.34 4.25 0.88
C GLY A 210 3.38 3.74 -0.21
N PRO A 211 2.98 4.59 -1.16
CA PRO A 211 2.09 4.18 -2.24
C PRO A 211 2.58 2.93 -2.97
N LEU A 212 1.67 2.02 -3.33
CA LEU A 212 2.00 0.72 -3.90
C LEU A 212 2.89 0.83 -5.15
N GLU A 213 2.62 1.80 -6.01
CA GLU A 213 3.32 2.00 -7.29
C GLU A 213 4.67 2.73 -7.15
N ALA A 214 4.99 3.28 -5.98
CA ALA A 214 6.21 4.03 -5.78
C ALA A 214 7.42 3.11 -5.55
N THR A 215 8.54 3.43 -6.20
CA THR A 215 9.84 2.82 -5.89
C THR A 215 10.36 3.34 -4.56
N LYS A 216 10.76 2.45 -3.67
CA LYS A 216 11.07 2.76 -2.26
C LYS A 216 12.33 2.02 -1.79
N PRO A 217 13.19 2.65 -0.96
CA PRO A 217 14.27 1.92 -0.29
C PRO A 217 13.73 1.09 0.86
N TRP A 218 14.29 -0.08 1.08
CA TRP A 218 14.07 -0.88 2.27
C TRP A 218 14.66 -0.17 3.50
N SER A 219 14.03 -0.35 4.66
CA SER A 219 14.56 0.09 5.96
C SER A 219 14.21 -0.95 7.02
N THR A 220 15.20 -1.67 7.53
CA THR A 220 14.99 -2.67 8.59
C THR A 220 14.48 -2.03 9.89
N SER A 221 14.90 -0.80 10.20
CA SER A 221 14.35 -0.05 11.35
C SER A 221 12.86 0.28 11.20
N GLY A 222 12.39 0.47 9.97
CA GLY A 222 10.96 0.67 9.68
C GLY A 222 10.11 -0.55 10.02
N VAL A 223 10.65 -1.76 9.83
CA VAL A 223 9.98 -3.02 10.24
C VAL A 223 9.76 -3.04 11.75
N GLY A 224 10.75 -2.61 12.54
CA GLY A 224 10.63 -2.48 14.00
C GLY A 224 9.50 -1.52 14.42
N GLY A 225 9.32 -0.42 13.70
CA GLY A 225 8.21 0.52 13.94
C GLY A 225 6.83 -0.12 13.73
N VAL A 226 6.69 -0.90 12.66
CA VAL A 226 5.46 -1.64 12.37
C VAL A 226 5.22 -2.76 13.40
N ARG A 227 6.27 -3.46 13.83
CA ARG A 227 6.18 -4.45 14.90
C ARG A 227 5.64 -3.82 16.19
N SER A 228 6.14 -2.65 16.57
CA SER A 228 5.63 -1.92 17.73
C SER A 228 4.15 -1.53 17.60
N PHE A 229 3.64 -1.30 16.39
CA PHE A 229 2.21 -1.12 16.17
C PHE A 229 1.42 -2.42 16.43
N LEU A 230 1.89 -3.57 15.94
CA LEU A 230 1.26 -4.87 16.21
C LEU A 230 1.23 -5.19 17.72
N ASP A 231 2.31 -4.90 18.45
CA ASP A 231 2.37 -5.07 19.89
C ASP A 231 1.35 -4.17 20.62
N ARG A 232 1.08 -2.97 20.10
CA ARG A 232 0.01 -2.11 20.63
C ARG A 232 -1.39 -2.66 20.32
N CYS A 233 -1.58 -3.25 19.13
CA CYS A 233 -2.84 -3.92 18.79
C CYS A 233 -3.12 -5.08 19.77
N TRP A 234 -2.09 -5.87 20.09
CA TRP A 234 -2.17 -6.92 21.09
C TRP A 234 -2.66 -6.40 22.45
N ARG A 235 -2.01 -5.35 22.97
CA ARG A 235 -2.34 -4.73 24.26
C ARG A 235 -3.72 -4.04 24.33
N LEU A 236 -4.37 -3.79 23.20
CA LEU A 236 -5.75 -3.32 23.24
C LEU A 236 -6.72 -4.39 23.76
N VAL A 237 -6.40 -5.66 23.52
CA VAL A 237 -7.28 -6.81 23.77
C VAL A 237 -6.77 -7.69 24.89
N VAL A 238 -5.46 -7.84 25.03
CA VAL A 238 -4.82 -8.82 25.92
C VAL A 238 -4.15 -8.13 27.11
N ASP A 239 -4.29 -8.75 28.27
CA ASP A 239 -3.59 -8.36 29.50
C ASP A 239 -2.19 -8.99 29.53
N GLU A 240 -1.14 -8.17 29.27
CA GLU A 240 0.25 -8.64 29.37
C GLU A 240 0.74 -8.87 30.81
N GLY A 241 -0.03 -8.42 31.81
CA GLY A 241 0.31 -8.61 33.23
C GLY A 241 -0.18 -9.95 33.80
N ALA A 242 -0.98 -10.68 33.07
CA ALA A 242 -1.53 -11.97 33.49
C ALA A 242 -0.54 -13.12 33.21
N GLU A 243 -0.64 -14.21 33.99
CA GLU A 243 0.16 -15.42 33.77
C GLU A 243 -0.27 -16.17 32.51
N ASP A 244 -1.57 -16.18 32.19
CA ASP A 244 -2.15 -16.79 31.01
C ASP A 244 -2.73 -15.72 30.08
N ILE A 245 -2.93 -16.07 28.79
CA ILE A 245 -3.59 -15.20 27.80
C ILE A 245 -5.04 -14.99 28.21
N GLN A 246 -5.37 -13.75 28.58
CA GLN A 246 -6.72 -13.32 28.91
C GLN A 246 -7.01 -11.90 28.44
N LEU A 247 -8.29 -11.55 28.44
CA LEU A 247 -8.74 -10.22 28.05
C LEU A 247 -8.18 -9.15 28.99
N ALA A 248 -7.75 -8.04 28.41
CA ALA A 248 -7.38 -6.86 29.16
C ALA A 248 -8.60 -6.38 30.00
N PRO A 249 -8.36 -5.90 31.24
CA PRO A 249 -9.45 -5.46 32.15
C PRO A 249 -10.33 -4.35 31.57
N GLN A 250 -9.83 -3.60 30.59
CA GLN A 250 -10.56 -2.53 29.90
C GLN A 250 -11.55 -3.06 28.86
N VAL A 251 -11.43 -4.33 28.42
CA VAL A 251 -12.38 -4.93 27.46
C VAL A 251 -13.69 -5.24 28.16
N THR A 252 -14.78 -4.71 27.64
CA THR A 252 -16.11 -4.81 28.26
C THR A 252 -17.17 -5.25 27.26
N ASP A 253 -18.27 -5.82 27.78
CA ASP A 253 -19.47 -6.13 26.99
C ASP A 253 -20.52 -4.99 27.04
N LYS A 254 -20.12 -3.80 27.54
CA LYS A 254 -20.97 -2.61 27.53
C LYS A 254 -21.17 -2.11 26.11
N GLU A 255 -22.30 -1.45 25.88
CA GLU A 255 -22.51 -0.74 24.61
C GLU A 255 -21.45 0.34 24.42
N ALA A 256 -20.98 0.47 23.19
CA ALA A 256 -20.02 1.50 22.83
C ALA A 256 -20.69 2.88 22.86
N THR A 257 -19.94 3.89 23.29
CA THR A 257 -20.39 5.28 23.20
C THR A 257 -20.43 5.73 21.73
N ASP A 258 -21.20 6.79 21.47
CA ASP A 258 -21.27 7.42 20.14
C ASP A 258 -19.89 7.80 19.61
N GLU A 259 -19.02 8.34 20.45
CA GLU A 259 -17.64 8.69 20.08
C GLU A 259 -16.83 7.47 19.66
N GLN A 260 -16.95 6.37 20.40
CA GLN A 260 -16.28 5.10 20.12
C GLN A 260 -16.77 4.48 18.80
N MET A 261 -18.09 4.48 18.57
CA MET A 261 -18.67 3.98 17.33
C MET A 261 -18.31 4.87 16.13
N ARG A 262 -18.30 6.18 16.28
CA ARG A 262 -17.81 7.09 15.23
C ARG A 262 -16.35 6.84 14.88
N ALA A 263 -15.48 6.68 15.87
CA ALA A 263 -14.08 6.37 15.64
C ALA A 263 -13.92 5.05 14.88
N ALA A 264 -14.66 3.99 15.28
CA ALA A 264 -14.62 2.69 14.65
C ALA A 264 -15.15 2.72 13.20
N HIS A 265 -16.31 3.36 12.96
CA HIS A 265 -16.89 3.42 11.62
C HIS A 265 -16.12 4.34 10.66
N ARG A 266 -15.54 5.45 11.13
CA ARG A 266 -14.63 6.28 10.32
C ARG A 266 -13.35 5.55 9.97
N MET A 267 -12.84 4.70 10.86
CA MET A 267 -11.72 3.81 10.54
C MET A 267 -12.17 2.77 9.50
N LEU A 268 -13.28 2.09 9.71
CA LEU A 268 -13.83 1.08 8.80
C LEU A 268 -14.06 1.63 7.39
N ASP A 269 -14.74 2.78 7.27
CA ASP A 269 -15.00 3.46 6.00
C ASP A 269 -13.70 3.79 5.26
N LYS A 270 -12.76 4.42 5.96
CA LYS A 270 -11.47 4.79 5.36
C LYS A 270 -10.66 3.58 4.95
N VAL A 271 -10.58 2.53 5.78
CA VAL A 271 -9.82 1.31 5.45
C VAL A 271 -10.46 0.58 4.29
N THR A 272 -11.80 0.49 4.24
CA THR A 272 -12.53 -0.13 3.11
C THR A 272 -12.21 0.58 1.79
N SER A 273 -12.38 1.90 1.74
CA SER A 273 -12.08 2.71 0.57
C SER A 273 -10.61 2.63 0.14
N ASP A 274 -9.70 2.59 1.11
CA ASP A 274 -8.26 2.49 0.85
C ASP A 274 -7.86 1.10 0.31
N ILE A 275 -8.50 0.03 0.76
CA ILE A 275 -8.30 -1.32 0.19
C ILE A 275 -8.77 -1.36 -1.26
N GLU A 276 -9.96 -0.84 -1.56
CA GLU A 276 -10.52 -0.79 -2.93
C GLU A 276 -9.62 0.00 -3.90
N SER A 277 -9.01 1.08 -3.40
CA SER A 277 -8.08 1.91 -4.17
C SER A 277 -6.62 1.43 -4.12
N LEU A 278 -6.32 0.34 -3.39
CA LEU A 278 -4.97 -0.18 -3.13
C LEU A 278 -4.04 0.82 -2.41
N SER A 279 -4.62 1.72 -1.63
CA SER A 279 -3.92 2.73 -0.82
C SER A 279 -3.57 2.18 0.57
N PHE A 280 -2.91 1.03 0.62
CA PHE A 280 -2.68 0.27 1.86
C PHE A 280 -1.94 1.05 2.95
N ASN A 281 -1.02 1.93 2.57
CA ASN A 281 -0.28 2.75 3.52
C ASN A 281 -1.17 3.72 4.31
N THR A 282 -2.19 4.30 3.67
CA THR A 282 -3.15 5.18 4.34
C THR A 282 -4.17 4.39 5.17
N ALA A 283 -4.57 3.19 4.71
CA ALA A 283 -5.37 2.27 5.51
C ALA A 283 -4.67 1.92 6.84
N ILE A 284 -3.38 1.56 6.78
CA ILE A 284 -2.58 1.24 7.97
C ILE A 284 -2.44 2.48 8.87
N ALA A 285 -2.17 3.65 8.31
CA ALA A 285 -2.12 4.89 9.08
C ALA A 285 -3.44 5.15 9.82
N LYS A 286 -4.59 4.89 9.18
CA LYS A 286 -5.90 5.04 9.82
C LYS A 286 -6.13 4.05 10.95
N MET A 287 -5.67 2.82 10.80
CA MET A 287 -5.68 1.83 11.90
C MET A 287 -4.76 2.27 13.06
N MET A 288 -3.60 2.87 12.78
CA MET A 288 -2.72 3.44 13.80
C MET A 288 -3.39 4.59 14.57
N GLU A 289 -4.13 5.47 13.89
CA GLU A 289 -4.92 6.53 14.51
C GLU A 289 -5.98 5.94 15.46
N PHE A 290 -6.69 4.89 15.01
CA PHE A 290 -7.67 4.21 15.85
C PHE A 290 -7.04 3.57 17.08
N VAL A 291 -5.88 2.91 16.96
CA VAL A 291 -5.14 2.36 18.12
C VAL A 291 -4.73 3.46 19.08
N ASN A 292 -4.30 4.62 18.57
CA ASN A 292 -3.96 5.78 19.42
C ASN A 292 -5.19 6.30 20.18
N PHE A 293 -6.36 6.33 19.53
CA PHE A 293 -7.64 6.69 20.16
C PHE A 293 -8.04 5.68 21.22
N ALA A 294 -7.99 4.36 20.92
CA ALA A 294 -8.48 3.31 21.79
C ALA A 294 -7.56 3.02 23.00
N THR A 295 -6.25 3.26 22.88
CA THR A 295 -5.27 2.94 23.93
C THR A 295 -5.58 3.60 25.29
N PRO A 296 -5.90 4.91 25.39
CA PRO A 296 -6.17 5.56 26.68
C PRO A 296 -7.56 5.27 27.26
N LEU A 297 -8.45 4.60 26.51
CA LEU A 297 -9.80 4.32 26.97
C LEU A 297 -9.80 3.37 28.17
N GLN A 298 -10.54 3.74 29.21
CA GLN A 298 -10.76 2.90 30.41
C GLN A 298 -11.75 1.75 30.15
N GLU A 299 -12.66 1.94 29.21
CA GLU A 299 -13.62 0.94 28.74
C GLU A 299 -13.50 0.82 27.22
N ARG A 300 -13.22 -0.41 26.76
CA ARG A 300 -13.06 -0.76 25.35
C ARG A 300 -14.12 -1.79 24.98
N PRO A 301 -15.27 -1.37 24.44
CA PRO A 301 -16.33 -2.28 24.06
C PRO A 301 -15.86 -3.34 23.06
N ARG A 302 -16.23 -4.59 23.31
CA ARG A 302 -15.90 -5.74 22.47
C ARG A 302 -16.36 -5.55 21.02
N GLU A 303 -17.54 -4.94 20.81
CA GLU A 303 -18.07 -4.61 19.49
C GLU A 303 -17.10 -3.71 18.70
N MET A 304 -16.65 -2.61 19.31
CA MET A 304 -15.70 -1.67 18.70
C MET A 304 -14.37 -2.36 18.35
N LEU A 305 -13.84 -3.21 19.23
CA LEU A 305 -12.61 -3.96 18.99
C LEU A 305 -12.78 -5.02 17.90
N SER A 306 -13.95 -5.66 17.80
CA SER A 306 -14.25 -6.63 16.75
C SER A 306 -14.26 -5.98 15.37
N LEU A 307 -14.79 -4.77 15.21
CA LEU A 307 -14.69 -4.00 13.96
C LEU A 307 -13.23 -3.74 13.59
N PHE A 308 -12.41 -3.33 14.56
CA PHE A 308 -10.98 -3.11 14.33
C PHE A 308 -10.25 -4.38 13.91
N VAL A 309 -10.46 -5.50 14.60
CA VAL A 309 -9.80 -6.77 14.29
C VAL A 309 -10.21 -7.30 12.91
N SER A 310 -11.48 -7.09 12.53
CA SER A 310 -11.94 -7.45 11.17
C SER A 310 -11.16 -6.72 10.09
N VAL A 311 -10.94 -5.41 10.22
CA VAL A 311 -10.20 -4.65 9.20
C VAL A 311 -8.68 -4.84 9.27
N LEU A 312 -8.16 -5.26 10.43
CA LEU A 312 -6.75 -5.64 10.59
C LEU A 312 -6.42 -6.95 9.88
N SER A 313 -7.39 -7.86 9.75
CA SER A 313 -7.16 -9.24 9.30
C SER A 313 -6.49 -9.37 7.92
N PRO A 314 -6.79 -8.59 6.88
CA PRO A 314 -6.09 -8.67 5.60
C PRO A 314 -4.62 -8.24 5.69
N PHE A 315 -4.28 -7.41 6.65
CA PHE A 315 -2.94 -6.84 6.83
C PHE A 315 -2.05 -7.69 7.74
N ALA A 316 -2.60 -8.16 8.87
CA ALA A 316 -1.92 -8.94 9.89
C ALA A 316 -2.76 -10.16 10.30
N PRO A 317 -2.89 -11.18 9.40
CA PRO A 317 -3.84 -12.26 9.56
C PRO A 317 -3.60 -13.12 10.81
N HIS A 318 -2.36 -13.39 11.18
CA HIS A 318 -2.07 -14.22 12.35
C HIS A 318 -2.47 -13.52 13.66
N LEU A 319 -2.08 -12.26 13.79
CA LEU A 319 -2.46 -11.47 14.97
C LEU A 319 -3.97 -11.28 15.05
N ALA A 320 -4.60 -10.96 13.92
CA ALA A 320 -6.04 -10.71 13.89
C ALA A 320 -6.85 -11.97 14.23
N GLU A 321 -6.44 -13.14 13.74
CA GLU A 321 -7.12 -14.41 14.05
C GLU A 321 -7.05 -14.73 15.55
N GLU A 322 -5.89 -14.52 16.18
CA GLU A 322 -5.70 -14.72 17.61
C GLU A 322 -6.55 -13.75 18.43
N LEU A 323 -6.47 -12.44 18.12
CA LEU A 323 -7.27 -11.42 18.80
C LEU A 323 -8.78 -11.67 18.64
N TRP A 324 -9.21 -12.12 17.46
CA TRP A 324 -10.60 -12.47 17.17
C TRP A 324 -11.12 -13.59 18.06
N THR A 325 -10.29 -14.62 18.22
CA THR A 325 -10.57 -15.77 19.10
C THR A 325 -10.63 -15.33 20.59
N ILE A 326 -9.67 -14.53 21.04
CA ILE A 326 -9.61 -14.01 22.41
C ILE A 326 -10.84 -13.11 22.70
N LEU A 327 -11.33 -12.36 21.72
CA LEU A 327 -12.58 -11.61 21.83
C LEU A 327 -13.84 -12.50 21.93
N GLY A 328 -13.69 -13.83 21.84
CA GLY A 328 -14.79 -14.79 22.05
C GLY A 328 -15.54 -15.22 20.80
N ASN A 329 -15.04 -14.88 19.61
CA ASN A 329 -15.62 -15.31 18.35
C ASN A 329 -15.26 -16.79 18.07
N LYS A 330 -16.23 -17.55 17.52
CA LYS A 330 -16.09 -19.01 17.35
C LYS A 330 -15.62 -19.42 15.94
N SER A 331 -15.93 -18.62 14.93
CA SER A 331 -15.50 -18.84 13.54
C SER A 331 -14.25 -18.02 13.23
N PRO A 332 -13.37 -18.48 12.34
CA PRO A 332 -12.21 -17.70 11.92
C PRO A 332 -12.61 -16.32 11.38
N VAL A 333 -11.78 -15.28 11.66
CA VAL A 333 -12.03 -13.94 11.14
C VAL A 333 -11.96 -13.90 9.61
N SER A 334 -11.14 -14.76 9.01
CA SER A 334 -11.02 -14.92 7.56
C SER A 334 -12.31 -15.39 6.86
N LEU A 335 -13.24 -15.99 7.60
CA LEU A 335 -14.56 -16.41 7.12
C LEU A 335 -15.68 -15.45 7.55
N ALA A 336 -15.38 -14.45 8.37
CA ALA A 336 -16.35 -13.44 8.78
C ALA A 336 -16.69 -12.51 7.61
N ALA A 337 -17.93 -12.08 7.52
CA ALA A 337 -18.33 -11.06 6.56
C ALA A 337 -17.61 -9.74 6.88
N TRP A 338 -17.20 -9.01 5.82
CA TRP A 338 -16.68 -7.66 5.99
C TRP A 338 -17.75 -6.78 6.63
N PRO A 339 -17.41 -6.06 7.72
CA PRO A 339 -18.43 -5.30 8.44
C PRO A 339 -18.97 -4.15 7.57
N PRO A 340 -20.29 -3.93 7.57
CA PRO A 340 -20.87 -2.80 6.85
C PRO A 340 -20.59 -1.48 7.58
N VAL A 341 -20.36 -0.43 6.80
CA VAL A 341 -20.28 0.93 7.33
C VAL A 341 -21.69 1.42 7.64
N ASP A 342 -21.90 1.92 8.86
CA ASP A 342 -23.14 2.62 9.21
C ASP A 342 -22.92 4.14 9.06
N GLU A 343 -23.57 4.72 8.05
CA GLU A 343 -23.43 6.14 7.70
C GLU A 343 -23.82 7.10 8.83
N ARG A 344 -24.65 6.67 9.78
CA ARG A 344 -25.00 7.48 10.97
C ARG A 344 -23.77 7.89 11.77
N TRP A 345 -22.75 7.03 11.81
CA TRP A 345 -21.52 7.26 12.54
C TRP A 345 -20.46 8.06 11.76
N LEU A 346 -20.68 8.30 10.49
CA LEU A 346 -19.78 9.12 9.66
C LEU A 346 -20.10 10.61 9.75
N GLN A 347 -21.33 10.95 10.15
CA GLN A 347 -21.77 12.34 10.27
C GLN A 347 -21.10 13.00 11.49
N ASP A 348 -20.59 14.20 11.28
CA ASP A 348 -20.13 15.06 12.37
C ASP A 348 -21.35 15.74 13.00
N ASP A 349 -21.54 15.56 14.31
CA ASP A 349 -22.54 16.33 15.02
C ASP A 349 -22.14 17.80 15.16
N ILE A 350 -20.88 18.11 14.93
CA ILE A 350 -20.29 19.44 15.06
C ILE A 350 -19.50 19.84 13.82
N LEU A 351 -19.60 21.10 13.45
CA LEU A 351 -18.85 21.71 12.36
C LEU A 351 -17.94 22.82 12.88
N GLU A 352 -16.71 22.87 12.40
CA GLU A 352 -15.80 24.00 12.63
C GLU A 352 -16.04 25.07 11.56
N ILE A 353 -16.61 26.21 11.96
CA ILE A 353 -17.00 27.30 11.06
C ILE A 353 -16.01 28.44 11.17
N PRO A 354 -15.36 28.88 10.07
CA PRO A 354 -14.48 30.04 10.06
C PRO A 354 -15.28 31.33 10.24
N VAL A 355 -14.83 32.18 11.20
CA VAL A 355 -15.40 33.50 11.44
C VAL A 355 -14.47 34.58 10.91
N GLN A 356 -14.99 35.41 10.02
CA GLN A 356 -14.29 36.51 9.38
C GLN A 356 -14.80 37.83 9.89
N VAL A 357 -13.94 38.85 9.90
CA VAL A 357 -14.29 40.24 10.07
C VAL A 357 -13.66 41.03 8.94
N GLN A 358 -14.46 41.71 8.14
CA GLN A 358 -14.04 42.43 6.92
C GLN A 358 -13.30 41.49 5.93
N GLY A 359 -13.78 40.23 5.77
CA GLY A 359 -13.22 39.24 4.88
C GLY A 359 -11.91 38.58 5.37
N LYS A 360 -11.40 38.94 6.55
CA LYS A 360 -10.19 38.35 7.14
C LYS A 360 -10.57 37.35 8.23
N LEU A 361 -10.05 36.12 8.16
CA LEU A 361 -10.24 35.09 9.21
C LEU A 361 -9.72 35.62 10.56
N ARG A 362 -10.56 35.52 11.60
CA ARG A 362 -10.27 35.99 12.95
C ARG A 362 -10.39 34.92 14.02
N ALA A 363 -11.34 33.99 13.84
CA ALA A 363 -11.56 32.88 14.74
C ALA A 363 -12.17 31.70 13.97
N ARG A 364 -12.29 30.57 14.67
CA ARG A 364 -13.10 29.42 14.26
C ARG A 364 -14.02 29.08 15.43
N ILE A 365 -15.26 28.77 15.15
CA ILE A 365 -16.26 28.36 16.14
C ILE A 365 -16.70 26.94 15.86
N THR A 366 -16.97 26.18 16.90
CA THR A 366 -17.55 24.83 16.80
C THR A 366 -19.05 24.94 17.06
N VAL A 367 -19.86 24.46 16.12
CA VAL A 367 -21.33 24.48 16.20
C VAL A 367 -21.90 23.13 15.85
N ALA A 368 -23.13 22.84 16.28
CA ALA A 368 -23.84 21.64 15.88
C ALA A 368 -24.10 21.63 14.37
N MET A 369 -24.06 20.41 13.76
CA MET A 369 -24.44 20.25 12.36
C MET A 369 -25.92 20.68 12.18
N GLY A 370 -26.18 21.39 11.08
CA GLY A 370 -27.53 21.94 10.83
C GLY A 370 -27.83 23.26 11.55
N THR A 371 -26.87 23.83 12.29
CA THR A 371 -27.03 25.18 12.88
C THR A 371 -27.36 26.18 11.77
N ASP A 372 -28.48 26.91 11.94
CA ASP A 372 -28.94 27.89 11.01
C ASP A 372 -28.10 29.21 11.03
N ALA A 373 -28.41 30.13 10.16
CA ALA A 373 -27.67 31.39 10.06
C ALA A 373 -27.71 32.22 11.35
N ALA A 374 -28.84 32.21 12.06
CA ALA A 374 -28.99 32.92 13.33
C ALA A 374 -28.17 32.27 14.46
N GLY A 375 -28.18 30.97 14.54
CA GLY A 375 -27.37 30.21 15.50
C GLY A 375 -25.85 30.37 15.23
N LEU A 376 -25.44 30.41 13.96
CA LEU A 376 -24.05 30.68 13.58
C LEU A 376 -23.62 32.10 13.99
N GLU A 377 -24.47 33.09 13.78
CA GLU A 377 -24.22 34.50 14.19
C GLU A 377 -24.08 34.59 15.69
N ALA A 378 -25.01 33.99 16.44
CA ALA A 378 -24.97 33.96 17.90
C ALA A 378 -23.70 33.32 18.44
N ALA A 379 -23.34 32.15 17.93
CA ALA A 379 -22.10 31.43 18.32
C ALA A 379 -20.85 32.27 17.98
N ALA A 380 -20.82 32.90 16.81
CA ALA A 380 -19.70 33.74 16.39
C ALA A 380 -19.53 35.00 17.27
N VAL A 381 -20.62 35.61 17.69
CA VAL A 381 -20.60 36.79 18.60
C VAL A 381 -20.14 36.37 20.02
N ALA A 382 -20.50 35.17 20.45
CA ALA A 382 -20.09 34.64 21.75
C ALA A 382 -18.59 34.29 21.82
N GLU A 383 -17.89 34.11 20.68
CA GLU A 383 -16.46 33.80 20.64
C GLU A 383 -15.66 34.99 21.16
N PRO A 384 -14.83 34.85 22.24
CA PRO A 384 -14.16 35.97 22.91
C PRO A 384 -13.31 36.85 21.98
N LYS A 385 -12.60 36.28 21.02
CA LYS A 385 -11.81 37.06 20.05
C LYS A 385 -12.67 37.92 19.13
N ILE A 386 -13.82 37.39 18.72
CA ILE A 386 -14.77 38.10 17.86
C ILE A 386 -15.48 39.19 18.67
N ALA A 387 -15.98 38.88 19.86
CA ALA A 387 -16.59 39.82 20.77
C ALA A 387 -15.67 41.04 21.02
N ALA A 388 -14.39 40.84 21.30
CA ALA A 388 -13.40 41.88 21.49
C ALA A 388 -13.21 42.75 20.22
N ILE A 389 -13.23 42.16 19.02
CA ILE A 389 -13.08 42.88 17.74
C ILE A 389 -14.32 43.71 17.43
N LEU A 390 -15.51 43.24 17.77
CA LEU A 390 -16.79 43.90 17.52
C LEU A 390 -17.09 44.98 18.57
N ALA A 391 -16.48 44.98 19.73
CA ALA A 391 -16.69 45.90 20.81
C ALA A 391 -16.49 47.35 20.33
N GLY A 392 -17.51 48.23 20.52
CA GLY A 392 -17.51 49.63 20.13
C GLY A 392 -17.59 49.91 18.63
N LYS A 393 -17.84 48.87 17.81
CA LYS A 393 -17.98 49.03 16.35
C LYS A 393 -19.41 48.75 15.90
N THR A 394 -19.83 49.46 14.85
CA THR A 394 -21.16 49.24 14.26
C THR A 394 -21.05 48.17 13.19
N VAL A 395 -21.73 47.02 13.39
CA VAL A 395 -21.88 45.95 12.39
C VAL A 395 -22.96 46.41 11.37
N VAL A 396 -22.58 46.52 10.11
CA VAL A 396 -23.47 46.91 9.01
C VAL A 396 -24.21 45.70 8.45
N LYS A 397 -23.53 44.57 8.38
CA LYS A 397 -24.09 43.34 7.81
C LYS A 397 -23.36 42.13 8.38
N VAL A 398 -24.12 41.08 8.69
CA VAL A 398 -23.60 39.77 8.95
C VAL A 398 -23.96 38.86 7.77
N VAL A 399 -22.96 38.12 7.27
CA VAL A 399 -23.14 37.10 6.24
C VAL A 399 -22.84 35.76 6.91
N ALA A 400 -23.86 35.08 7.41
CA ALA A 400 -23.78 33.75 7.96
C ALA A 400 -24.30 32.75 6.93
N VAL A 401 -23.42 31.84 6.48
CA VAL A 401 -23.75 30.81 5.51
C VAL A 401 -23.64 29.44 6.24
N PRO A 402 -24.78 28.76 6.48
CA PRO A 402 -24.79 27.47 7.15
C PRO A 402 -23.80 26.50 6.54
N GLY A 403 -23.03 25.81 7.41
CA GLY A 403 -22.01 24.85 7.01
C GLY A 403 -20.74 25.44 6.37
N ARG A 404 -20.64 26.78 6.22
CA ARG A 404 -19.50 27.35 5.45
C ARG A 404 -18.74 28.44 6.20
N MET A 405 -19.40 29.55 6.65
CA MET A 405 -18.68 30.67 7.25
C MET A 405 -19.61 31.70 7.88
N VAL A 406 -19.04 32.51 8.78
CA VAL A 406 -19.64 33.76 9.24
C VAL A 406 -18.71 34.95 8.90
N ASN A 407 -19.22 36.04 8.36
CA ASN A 407 -18.44 37.25 8.10
C ASN A 407 -19.17 38.50 8.57
N PHE A 408 -18.54 39.28 9.47
CA PHE A 408 -19.01 40.54 9.95
C PHE A 408 -18.47 41.68 9.09
N VAL A 409 -19.35 42.51 8.54
CA VAL A 409 -19.01 43.73 7.80
C VAL A 409 -19.23 44.90 8.74
N LEU A 410 -18.18 45.64 9.04
CA LEU A 410 -18.20 46.78 9.93
C LEU A 410 -18.35 48.10 9.16
N LYS A 411 -18.97 49.08 9.80
CA LYS A 411 -18.99 50.46 9.27
C LYS A 411 -17.55 50.99 9.25
N LYS A 412 -17.16 51.57 8.12
CA LYS A 412 -15.87 52.26 7.98
C LYS A 412 -15.77 53.47 8.89
#